data_c9663a03091825bf73c1b57163b12fa4
#
_entry.id   c9663a03091825bf73c1b57163b12fa4
#
_cell.length_a   1.000
_cell.length_b   1.000
_cell.length_c   1.000
_cell.angle_alpha   90.00
_cell.angle_beta   90.00
_cell.angle_gamma   90.00
#
_symmetry.space_group_name_H-M   'P 1'
#
loop_
_entity.id
_entity.type
_entity.pdbx_description
1 polymer ?
#
loop_
_entity_poly.entity_id
_entity_poly.type
_entity_poly.pdbx_seq_one_letter_code
_entity_poly.pdbx_strand_id
1 'polypeptide(L)'
;MYLLTVPSPTVVGILFFTLGTYLGVYKINIMSVAYTYRWVSTLLFVGLTTMLITLGCNIGVIYHLDSLLGAMAYVGWGTYILRTKHSRMPTILAASSFFLFAYHQLPVRLVTKIAAPFIIESGFGYMVAQLVICALMSAVGVGLYYILRTVLPRFTALLCGGR
;
A
#
# COMPACT_ATOMS: atom_id res chain seq x y z
N MET A 1 -2.89 -32.64 -1.95
CA MET A 1 -1.82 -31.66 -2.10
C MET A 1 -2.35 -30.26 -1.82
N TYR A 2 -2.76 -30.00 -0.56
CA TYR A 2 -3.46 -28.77 -0.13
C TYR A 2 -2.80 -28.18 1.12
N LEU A 3 -1.47 -28.03 1.13
CA LEU A 3 -0.72 -27.62 2.33
C LEU A 3 -0.08 -26.22 2.24
N LEU A 4 -0.45 -25.43 1.24
CA LEU A 4 -0.08 -24.01 1.20
C LEU A 4 -1.36 -23.17 1.07
N THR A 5 -2.27 -23.35 2.03
CA THR A 5 -3.39 -22.44 2.23
C THR A 5 -2.82 -21.04 2.44
N VAL A 6 -3.33 -20.08 1.68
CA VAL A 6 -3.03 -18.66 1.88
C VAL A 6 -3.21 -18.35 3.36
N PRO A 7 -2.19 -17.88 4.08
CA PRO A 7 -2.32 -17.55 5.49
C PRO A 7 -3.53 -16.64 5.69
N SER A 8 -4.31 -16.87 6.73
CA SER A 8 -5.47 -16.03 7.01
C SER A 8 -5.02 -14.56 7.10
N PRO A 9 -5.84 -13.59 6.69
CA PRO A 9 -5.50 -12.16 6.78
C PRO A 9 -5.00 -11.74 8.17
N THR A 10 -5.46 -12.43 9.20
CA THR A 10 -5.05 -12.23 10.60
C THR A 10 -3.58 -12.60 10.82
N VAL A 11 -3.14 -13.75 10.30
CA VAL A 11 -1.74 -14.22 10.44
C VAL A 11 -0.79 -13.26 9.73
N VAL A 12 -1.17 -12.83 8.53
CA VAL A 12 -0.40 -11.83 7.76
C VAL A 12 -0.33 -10.51 8.51
N GLY A 13 -1.44 -10.06 9.08
CA GLY A 13 -1.49 -8.84 9.90
C GLY A 13 -0.56 -8.91 11.11
N ILE A 14 -0.57 -10.05 11.84
CA ILE A 14 0.32 -10.27 12.99
C ILE A 14 1.80 -10.23 12.55
N LEU A 15 2.13 -10.83 11.42
CA LEU A 15 3.50 -10.86 10.90
C LEU A 15 4.00 -9.45 10.55
N PHE A 16 3.21 -8.66 9.84
CA PHE A 16 3.58 -7.27 9.52
C PHE A 16 3.62 -6.38 10.76
N PHE A 17 2.71 -6.59 11.72
CA PHE A 17 2.72 -5.87 12.98
C PHE A 17 3.97 -6.19 13.81
N THR A 18 4.32 -7.46 13.97
CA THR A 18 5.54 -7.89 14.68
C THR A 18 6.80 -7.37 14.01
N LEU A 19 6.86 -7.41 12.68
CA LEU A 19 7.98 -6.84 11.93
C LEU A 19 8.09 -5.33 12.17
N GLY A 20 6.98 -4.60 12.10
CA GLY A 20 6.94 -3.15 12.38
C GLY A 20 7.37 -2.82 13.81
N THR A 21 6.91 -3.61 14.79
CA THR A 21 7.31 -3.46 16.21
C THR A 21 8.80 -3.73 16.38
N TYR A 22 9.32 -4.80 15.79
CA TYR A 22 10.75 -5.12 15.81
C TYR A 22 11.59 -3.97 15.27
N LEU A 23 11.25 -3.46 14.11
CA LEU A 23 11.94 -2.33 13.48
C LEU A 23 11.88 -1.07 14.34
N GLY A 24 10.73 -0.82 15.00
CA GLY A 24 10.56 0.30 15.91
C GLY A 24 11.39 0.18 17.18
N VAL A 25 11.40 -0.99 17.82
CA VAL A 25 12.19 -1.28 19.04
C VAL A 25 13.68 -1.13 18.80
N TYR A 26 14.17 -1.69 17.70
CA TYR A 26 15.59 -1.62 17.33
C TYR A 26 15.98 -0.31 16.63
N LYS A 27 15.03 0.63 16.48
CA LYS A 27 15.23 1.94 15.82
C LYS A 27 15.87 1.81 14.43
N ILE A 28 15.54 0.75 13.70
CA ILE A 28 16.04 0.51 12.35
C ILE A 28 15.42 1.54 11.41
N ASN A 29 16.25 2.33 10.76
CA ASN A 29 15.78 3.33 9.81
C ASN A 29 15.42 2.68 8.47
N ILE A 30 14.15 2.23 8.35
CA ILE A 30 13.64 1.59 7.15
C ILE A 30 13.82 2.46 5.91
N MET A 31 13.70 3.79 6.03
CA MET A 31 13.86 4.69 4.90
C MET A 31 15.28 4.64 4.34
N SER A 32 16.29 4.53 5.21
CA SER A 32 17.68 4.40 4.78
C SER A 32 17.95 3.06 4.10
N VAL A 33 17.44 1.97 4.66
CA VAL A 33 17.56 0.61 4.09
C VAL A 33 16.86 0.56 2.73
N ALA A 34 15.60 1.00 2.67
CA ALA A 34 14.81 1.01 1.43
C ALA A 34 15.44 1.89 0.36
N TYR A 35 16.01 3.05 0.74
CA TYR A 35 16.74 3.91 -0.19
C TYR A 35 17.95 3.22 -0.80
N THR A 36 18.73 2.50 0.01
CA THR A 36 19.93 1.78 -0.46
C THR A 36 19.56 0.66 -1.42
N TYR A 37 18.54 -0.12 -1.09
CA TYR A 37 18.13 -1.31 -1.85
C TYR A 37 16.99 -1.05 -2.85
N ARG A 38 16.63 0.21 -3.16
CA ARG A 38 15.50 0.55 -4.03
C ARG A 38 15.51 -0.15 -5.40
N TRP A 39 16.68 -0.20 -6.05
CA TRP A 39 16.82 -0.85 -7.35
C TRP A 39 16.64 -2.36 -7.27
N VAL A 40 17.30 -2.99 -6.29
CA VAL A 40 17.21 -4.44 -6.06
C VAL A 40 15.77 -4.83 -5.73
N SER A 41 15.12 -4.10 -4.83
CA SER A 41 13.72 -4.35 -4.48
C SER A 41 12.78 -4.19 -5.67
N THR A 42 13.02 -3.18 -6.52
CA THR A 42 12.20 -2.96 -7.73
C THR A 42 12.37 -4.09 -8.74
N LEU A 43 13.62 -4.50 -9.01
CA LEU A 43 13.89 -5.60 -9.95
C LEU A 43 13.30 -6.92 -9.45
N LEU A 44 13.48 -7.24 -8.17
CA LEU A 44 12.89 -8.44 -7.58
C LEU A 44 11.37 -8.39 -7.58
N PHE A 45 10.76 -7.26 -7.25
CA PHE A 45 9.31 -7.07 -7.30
C PHE A 45 8.76 -7.29 -8.71
N VAL A 46 9.32 -6.61 -9.72
CA VAL A 46 8.86 -6.76 -11.10
C VAL A 46 9.07 -8.18 -11.61
N GLY A 47 10.23 -8.79 -11.32
CA GLY A 47 10.52 -10.17 -11.71
C GLY A 47 9.56 -11.18 -11.07
N LEU A 48 9.32 -11.04 -9.77
CA LEU A 48 8.43 -11.93 -9.02
C LEU A 48 6.96 -11.75 -9.45
N THR A 49 6.51 -10.51 -9.59
CA THR A 49 5.16 -10.21 -10.12
C THR A 49 4.96 -10.80 -11.52
N THR A 50 5.95 -10.63 -12.42
CA THR A 50 5.89 -11.19 -13.77
C THR A 50 5.83 -12.72 -13.71
N MET A 51 6.64 -13.35 -12.87
CA MET A 51 6.63 -14.79 -12.65
C MET A 51 5.27 -15.28 -12.13
N LEU A 52 4.70 -14.61 -11.15
CA LEU A 52 3.38 -14.96 -10.59
C LEU A 52 2.27 -14.87 -11.65
N ILE A 53 2.31 -13.85 -12.49
CA ILE A 53 1.33 -13.66 -13.56
C ILE A 53 1.49 -14.73 -14.65
N THR A 54 2.71 -15.00 -15.10
CA THR A 54 2.97 -15.93 -16.22
C THR A 54 2.73 -17.38 -15.83
N LEU A 55 3.09 -17.77 -14.60
CA LEU A 55 2.93 -19.16 -14.14
C LEU A 55 1.55 -19.43 -13.54
N GLY A 56 0.72 -18.41 -13.31
CA GLY A 56 -0.58 -18.55 -12.65
C GLY A 56 -0.48 -19.16 -11.24
N CYS A 57 0.69 -19.07 -10.61
CA CYS A 57 0.95 -19.67 -9.31
C CYS A 57 0.43 -18.82 -8.18
N ASN A 58 -0.66 -19.23 -7.53
CA ASN A 58 -1.19 -18.63 -6.30
C ASN A 58 -0.51 -19.22 -5.06
N ILE A 59 0.81 -19.09 -4.96
CA ILE A 59 1.55 -19.51 -3.76
C ILE A 59 1.51 -18.34 -2.77
N GLY A 60 0.69 -18.45 -1.74
CA GLY A 60 0.41 -17.35 -0.79
C GLY A 60 1.65 -16.71 -0.16
N VAL A 61 2.70 -17.52 0.14
CA VAL A 61 3.95 -17.00 0.70
C VAL A 61 4.68 -16.09 -0.30
N ILE A 62 4.72 -16.49 -1.57
CA ILE A 62 5.40 -15.72 -2.63
C ILE A 62 4.67 -14.39 -2.86
N TYR A 63 3.35 -14.40 -2.82
CA TYR A 63 2.53 -13.18 -2.92
C TYR A 63 2.84 -12.17 -1.80
N HIS A 64 3.07 -12.64 -0.56
CA HIS A 64 3.41 -11.76 0.55
C HIS A 64 4.83 -11.21 0.45
N LEU A 65 5.78 -12.02 -0.05
CA LEU A 65 7.13 -11.56 -0.36
C LEU A 65 7.12 -10.50 -1.46
N ASP A 66 6.34 -10.70 -2.52
CA ASP A 66 6.14 -9.74 -3.59
C ASP A 66 5.60 -8.41 -3.05
N SER A 67 4.57 -8.46 -2.23
CA SER A 67 4.00 -7.27 -1.57
C SER A 67 5.02 -6.53 -0.68
N LEU A 68 5.86 -7.26 0.04
CA LEU A 68 6.91 -6.67 0.89
C LEU A 68 7.98 -5.97 0.03
N LEU A 69 8.43 -6.62 -1.04
CA LEU A 69 9.39 -6.04 -1.99
C LEU A 69 8.85 -4.81 -2.68
N GLY A 70 7.56 -4.84 -3.09
CA GLY A 70 6.86 -3.69 -3.64
C GLY A 70 6.78 -2.51 -2.66
N ALA A 71 6.47 -2.78 -1.39
CA ALA A 71 6.46 -1.77 -0.34
C ALA A 71 7.85 -1.16 -0.12
N MET A 72 8.89 -1.99 -0.07
CA MET A 72 10.28 -1.51 0.05
C MET A 72 10.71 -0.67 -1.15
N ALA A 73 10.38 -1.08 -2.36
CA ALA A 73 10.66 -0.33 -3.57
C ALA A 73 9.96 1.04 -3.53
N TYR A 74 8.68 1.06 -3.17
CA TYR A 74 7.90 2.29 -3.06
C TYR A 74 8.49 3.28 -2.04
N VAL A 75 8.81 2.81 -0.83
CA VAL A 75 9.45 3.63 0.22
C VAL A 75 10.82 4.12 -0.24
N GLY A 76 11.59 3.27 -0.91
CA GLY A 76 12.91 3.61 -1.41
C GLY A 76 12.88 4.73 -2.46
N TRP A 77 11.99 4.64 -3.43
CA TRP A 77 11.80 5.67 -4.46
C TRP A 77 11.19 6.94 -3.88
N GLY A 78 10.22 6.84 -2.98
CA GLY A 78 9.67 7.98 -2.26
C GLY A 78 10.76 8.74 -1.50
N THR A 79 11.62 8.04 -0.78
CA THR A 79 12.76 8.62 -0.06
C THR A 79 13.76 9.28 -1.03
N TYR A 80 14.02 8.66 -2.19
CA TYR A 80 14.88 9.24 -3.23
C TYR A 80 14.32 10.58 -3.74
N ILE A 81 13.03 10.62 -4.08
CA ILE A 81 12.37 11.83 -4.57
C ILE A 81 12.42 12.95 -3.53
N LEU A 82 12.12 12.63 -2.27
CA LEU A 82 12.14 13.59 -1.17
C LEU A 82 13.55 14.17 -0.94
N ARG A 83 14.58 13.34 -1.03
CA ARG A 83 15.97 13.77 -0.85
C ARG A 83 16.48 14.59 -2.03
N THR A 84 16.18 14.17 -3.27
CA THR A 84 16.76 14.78 -4.48
C THR A 84 16.08 16.10 -4.84
N LYS A 85 14.75 16.16 -4.65
CA LYS A 85 13.99 17.37 -5.00
C LYS A 85 13.85 18.36 -3.85
N HIS A 86 14.45 18.10 -2.67
CA HIS A 86 14.24 18.90 -1.45
C HIS A 86 12.74 19.15 -1.18
N SER A 87 11.90 18.26 -1.71
CA SER A 87 10.46 18.35 -1.64
C SER A 87 10.02 17.94 -0.23
N ARG A 88 9.35 18.84 0.45
CA ARG A 88 8.64 18.49 1.70
C ARG A 88 7.35 17.79 1.31
N MET A 89 7.10 16.64 1.92
CA MET A 89 5.80 15.97 1.76
C MET A 89 4.69 16.98 2.14
N PRO A 90 3.69 17.17 1.27
CA PRO A 90 2.56 18.04 1.62
C PRO A 90 1.99 17.63 2.98
N THR A 91 1.89 18.58 3.90
CA THR A 91 1.39 18.32 5.27
C THR A 91 0.01 17.67 5.28
N ILE A 92 -0.78 17.93 4.24
CA ILE A 92 -2.10 17.34 4.01
C ILE A 92 -1.99 15.84 3.81
N LEU A 93 -1.07 15.38 2.94
CA LEU A 93 -0.89 13.94 2.67
C LEU A 93 -0.33 13.21 3.89
N ALA A 94 0.59 13.83 4.62
CA ALA A 94 1.12 13.27 5.85
C ALA A 94 0.03 13.14 6.93
N ALA A 95 -0.82 14.17 7.08
CA ALA A 95 -1.90 14.18 8.07
C ALA A 95 -3.04 13.23 7.69
N SER A 96 -3.36 13.08 6.40
CA SER A 96 -4.42 12.18 5.91
C SER A 96 -3.98 10.73 5.78
N SER A 97 -2.68 10.42 5.88
CA SER A 97 -2.15 9.08 5.59
C SER A 97 -2.78 7.98 6.43
N PHE A 98 -2.98 8.20 7.72
CA PHE A 98 -3.62 7.22 8.62
C PHE A 98 -5.10 7.03 8.27
N PHE A 99 -5.81 8.13 8.00
CA PHE A 99 -7.21 8.08 7.56
C PHE A 99 -7.35 7.34 6.23
N LEU A 100 -6.48 7.64 5.26
CA LEU A 100 -6.44 6.95 3.99
C LEU A 100 -6.20 5.45 4.16
N PHE A 101 -5.27 5.06 5.04
CA PHE A 101 -5.01 3.65 5.34
C PHE A 101 -6.25 2.94 5.87
N ALA A 102 -6.97 3.55 6.81
CA ALA A 102 -8.18 2.97 7.37
C ALA A 102 -9.36 2.96 6.38
N TYR A 103 -9.47 4.02 5.58
CA TYR A 103 -10.58 4.23 4.66
C TYR A 103 -10.48 3.40 3.37
N HIS A 104 -9.28 3.27 2.75
CA HIS A 104 -9.16 2.82 1.36
C HIS A 104 -9.65 1.40 1.09
N GLN A 105 -9.56 0.50 2.07
CA GLN A 105 -9.80 -0.93 1.85
C GLN A 105 -11.25 -1.25 1.46
N LEU A 106 -12.22 -0.64 2.14
CA LEU A 106 -13.64 -0.88 1.88
C LEU A 106 -14.11 -0.27 0.57
N PRO A 107 -13.88 1.04 0.30
CA PRO A 107 -14.31 1.66 -0.95
C PRO A 107 -13.64 1.09 -2.19
N VAL A 108 -12.33 0.79 -2.13
CA VAL A 108 -11.64 0.19 -3.27
C VAL A 108 -12.25 -1.17 -3.62
N ARG A 109 -12.52 -2.03 -2.65
CA ARG A 109 -13.18 -3.31 -2.88
C ARG A 109 -14.57 -3.17 -3.47
N LEU A 110 -15.36 -2.22 -2.96
CA LEU A 110 -16.72 -1.98 -3.45
C LEU A 110 -16.70 -1.49 -4.90
N VAL A 111 -15.89 -0.45 -5.16
CA VAL A 111 -15.79 0.13 -6.52
C VAL A 111 -15.22 -0.86 -7.51
N THR A 112 -14.21 -1.64 -7.14
CA THR A 112 -13.67 -2.70 -8.01
C THR A 112 -14.73 -3.74 -8.35
N LYS A 113 -15.57 -4.17 -7.40
CA LYS A 113 -16.67 -5.10 -7.66
C LYS A 113 -17.70 -4.52 -8.63
N ILE A 114 -18.05 -3.24 -8.48
CA ILE A 114 -19.02 -2.57 -9.35
C ILE A 114 -18.42 -2.33 -10.74
N ALA A 115 -17.14 -1.99 -10.81
CA ALA A 115 -16.45 -1.71 -12.06
C ALA A 115 -16.05 -2.98 -12.84
N ALA A 116 -15.90 -4.12 -12.17
CA ALA A 116 -15.43 -5.37 -12.79
C ALA A 116 -16.18 -5.76 -14.08
N PRO A 117 -17.52 -5.65 -14.20
CA PRO A 117 -18.25 -5.97 -15.42
C PRO A 117 -17.95 -5.04 -16.60
N PHE A 118 -17.45 -3.83 -16.32
CA PHE A 118 -17.18 -2.79 -17.32
C PHE A 118 -15.71 -2.73 -17.75
N ILE A 119 -14.84 -3.48 -17.07
CA ILE A 119 -13.41 -3.50 -17.37
C ILE A 119 -13.17 -4.48 -18.50
N ILE A 120 -12.45 -4.02 -19.54
CA ILE A 120 -12.03 -4.83 -20.68
C ILE A 120 -11.26 -6.05 -20.16
N GLU A 121 -11.62 -7.26 -20.60
CA GLU A 121 -11.06 -8.56 -20.18
C GLU A 121 -9.59 -8.77 -20.61
N SER A 122 -8.80 -7.73 -20.75
CA SER A 122 -7.36 -7.82 -20.96
C SER A 122 -6.62 -7.61 -19.64
N GLY A 123 -5.62 -8.43 -19.35
CA GLY A 123 -4.83 -8.30 -18.12
C GLY A 123 -4.25 -6.89 -17.92
N PHE A 124 -3.84 -6.23 -19.00
CA PHE A 124 -3.36 -4.86 -18.98
C PHE A 124 -4.49 -3.85 -18.67
N GLY A 125 -5.66 -4.01 -19.27
CA GLY A 125 -6.84 -3.18 -18.98
C GLY A 125 -7.26 -3.26 -17.52
N TYR A 126 -7.21 -4.47 -16.94
CA TYR A 126 -7.50 -4.68 -15.53
C TYR A 126 -6.50 -3.96 -14.61
N MET A 127 -5.21 -4.03 -14.93
CA MET A 127 -4.16 -3.35 -14.17
C MET A 127 -4.32 -1.83 -14.21
N VAL A 128 -4.57 -1.26 -15.38
CA VAL A 128 -4.79 0.20 -15.54
C VAL A 128 -6.04 0.64 -14.79
N ALA A 129 -7.15 -0.10 -14.92
CA ALA A 129 -8.39 0.20 -14.20
C ALA A 129 -8.18 0.18 -12.67
N GLN A 130 -7.46 -0.80 -12.16
CA GLN A 130 -7.14 -0.89 -10.73
C GLN A 130 -6.31 0.30 -10.24
N LEU A 131 -5.30 0.73 -11.00
CA LEU A 131 -4.50 1.91 -10.68
C LEU A 131 -5.36 3.18 -10.67
N VAL A 132 -6.23 3.35 -11.65
CA VAL A 132 -7.15 4.51 -11.72
C VAL A 132 -8.11 4.49 -10.54
N ILE A 133 -8.72 3.36 -10.22
CA ILE A 133 -9.62 3.21 -9.06
C ILE A 133 -8.88 3.57 -7.76
N CYS A 134 -7.67 3.05 -7.55
CA CYS A 134 -6.88 3.36 -6.37
C CYS A 134 -6.54 4.86 -6.27
N ALA A 135 -6.16 5.49 -7.38
CA ALA A 135 -5.86 6.92 -7.42
C ALA A 135 -7.10 7.78 -7.12
N LEU A 136 -8.23 7.47 -7.74
CA LEU A 136 -9.50 8.16 -7.51
C LEU A 136 -9.96 8.00 -6.06
N MET A 137 -9.94 6.78 -5.52
CA MET A 137 -10.33 6.53 -4.13
C MET A 137 -9.42 7.22 -3.13
N SER A 138 -8.12 7.32 -3.43
CA SER A 138 -7.17 8.06 -2.60
C SER A 138 -7.47 9.57 -2.64
N ALA A 139 -7.76 10.13 -3.80
CA ALA A 139 -8.15 11.54 -3.95
C ALA A 139 -9.46 11.86 -3.19
N VAL A 140 -10.47 11.00 -3.34
CA VAL A 140 -11.73 11.11 -2.59
C VAL A 140 -11.49 11.01 -1.08
N GLY A 141 -10.64 10.08 -0.65
CA GLY A 141 -10.29 9.93 0.76
C GLY A 141 -9.59 11.15 1.35
N VAL A 142 -8.69 11.80 0.60
CA VAL A 142 -8.08 13.08 1.02
C VAL A 142 -9.13 14.18 1.14
N GLY A 143 -10.02 14.30 0.16
CA GLY A 143 -11.12 15.26 0.19
C GLY A 143 -12.05 15.04 1.39
N LEU A 144 -12.43 13.78 1.64
CA LEU A 144 -13.26 13.39 2.77
C LEU A 144 -12.59 13.71 4.12
N TYR A 145 -11.29 13.42 4.23
CA TYR A 145 -10.51 13.79 5.42
C TYR A 145 -10.57 15.31 5.66
N TYR A 146 -10.45 16.11 4.62
CA TYR A 146 -10.49 17.57 4.74
C TYR A 146 -11.86 18.06 5.24
N ILE A 147 -12.94 17.52 4.68
CA ILE A 147 -14.31 17.81 5.09
C ILE A 147 -14.52 17.41 6.56
N LEU A 148 -14.13 16.19 6.93
CA LEU A 148 -14.27 15.70 8.29
C LEU A 148 -13.46 16.53 9.29
N ARG A 149 -12.26 16.93 8.92
CA ARG A 149 -11.42 17.79 9.76
C ARG A 149 -12.02 19.16 10.03
N THR A 150 -12.74 19.72 9.05
CA THR A 150 -13.41 21.03 9.21
C THR A 150 -14.73 20.92 9.97
N VAL A 151 -15.53 19.88 9.72
CA VAL A 151 -16.87 19.72 10.31
C VAL A 151 -16.80 19.05 11.68
N LEU A 152 -15.96 18.03 11.84
CA LEU A 152 -15.86 17.20 13.05
C LEU A 152 -14.39 17.04 13.52
N PRO A 153 -13.72 18.14 13.94
CA PRO A 153 -12.29 18.11 14.24
C PRO A 153 -11.92 17.13 15.36
N ARG A 154 -12.76 17.03 16.42
CA ARG A 154 -12.50 16.11 17.54
C ARG A 154 -12.61 14.63 17.11
N PHE A 155 -13.59 14.30 16.28
CA PHE A 155 -13.77 12.96 15.77
C PHE A 155 -12.63 12.55 14.82
N THR A 156 -12.20 13.47 13.96
CA THR A 156 -11.07 13.24 13.05
C THR A 156 -9.75 13.06 13.83
N ALA A 157 -9.53 13.85 14.88
CA ALA A 157 -8.38 13.67 15.76
C ALA A 157 -8.39 12.30 16.44
N LEU A 158 -9.55 11.85 16.92
CA LEU A 158 -9.70 10.51 17.51
C LEU A 158 -9.35 9.40 16.48
N LEU A 159 -9.89 9.49 15.26
CA LEU A 159 -9.62 8.54 14.19
C LEU A 159 -8.15 8.53 13.74
N CYS A 160 -7.47 9.66 13.84
CA CYS A 160 -6.06 9.81 13.45
C CYS A 160 -5.07 9.60 14.60
N GLY A 161 -5.53 9.07 15.75
CA GLY A 161 -4.67 8.78 16.89
C GLY A 161 -4.26 10.01 17.70
N GLY A 162 -5.11 11.04 17.75
CA GLY A 162 -4.90 12.23 18.61
C GLY A 162 -3.86 13.23 18.09
N ARG A 163 -3.53 13.18 16.79
CA ARG A 163 -2.58 14.08 16.13
C ARG A 163 -3.27 15.20 15.36
#